data_bcded8dee503a6ea77dd467794559fe1
#
_entry.id   bcded8dee503a6ea77dd467794559fe1
#
_cell.length_a   1.000
_cell.length_b   1.000
_cell.length_c   1.000
_cell.angle_alpha   90.00
_cell.angle_beta   90.00
_cell.angle_gamma   90.00
#
_symmetry.space_group_name_H-M   'P 1'
#
loop_
_entity.id
_entity.type
_entity.pdbx_description
1 polymer ?
#
loop_
_entity_poly.entity_id
_entity_poly.type
_entity_poly.pdbx_seq_one_letter_code
_entity_poly.pdbx_strand_id
1 'polypeptide(L)'
;MVTATRQLALRIAEAKAKDVGRGIARIDPQDIEKIDAEVGDIIQIEGKRKTVAKVMPAYPEDRGKSLIQMDGLLRSNAQVSLD
;
A
#
# COMPACT_ATOMS: atom_id res chain seq x y z
N MET A 1 -7.06 11.77 -11.25
CA MET A 1 -6.18 11.30 -10.17
C MET A 1 -5.76 12.48 -9.33
N VAL A 2 -6.06 12.41 -8.07
CA VAL A 2 -5.62 13.46 -7.15
C VAL A 2 -4.15 13.22 -6.86
N THR A 3 -3.33 14.21 -7.14
CA THR A 3 -1.92 14.14 -6.74
C THR A 3 -1.91 14.20 -5.22
N ALA A 4 -1.46 13.13 -4.59
CA ALA A 4 -1.37 13.13 -3.14
C ALA A 4 -0.35 14.18 -2.73
N THR A 5 -0.83 15.24 -2.10
CA THR A 5 0.04 16.25 -1.50
C THR A 5 0.62 15.75 -0.18
N ARG A 6 0.13 14.60 0.31
CA ARG A 6 0.56 14.00 1.57
C ARG A 6 1.24 12.68 1.29
N GLN A 7 2.34 12.47 1.94
CA GLN A 7 3.13 11.26 1.84
C GLN A 7 3.28 10.63 3.22
N LEU A 8 3.39 9.31 3.23
CA LEU A 8 3.58 8.56 4.46
C LEU A 8 4.58 7.44 4.16
N ALA A 9 5.55 7.27 5.04
CA ALA A 9 6.50 6.18 4.94
C ALA A 9 5.98 4.98 5.74
N LEU A 10 5.89 3.83 5.07
CA LEU A 10 5.40 2.61 5.67
C LEU A 10 6.40 1.49 5.43
N ARG A 11 6.43 0.51 6.34
CA ARG A 11 7.26 -0.69 6.15
C ARG A 11 6.57 -1.62 5.17
N ILE A 12 7.38 -2.26 4.33
CA ILE A 12 6.87 -3.17 3.30
C ILE A 12 6.67 -4.55 3.92
N ALA A 13 5.47 -5.07 3.80
CA ALA A 13 5.12 -6.40 4.25
C ALA A 13 4.50 -7.20 3.11
N GLU A 14 4.52 -8.52 3.24
CA GLU A 14 4.00 -9.42 2.22
C GLU A 14 2.47 -9.42 2.21
N ALA A 15 1.89 -9.44 1.01
CA ALA A 15 0.45 -9.56 0.86
C ALA A 15 -0.04 -10.93 1.32
N LYS A 16 -1.27 -10.97 1.82
CA LYS A 16 -1.96 -12.24 2.06
C LYS A 16 -2.20 -12.94 0.73
N ALA A 17 -2.25 -14.27 0.76
CA ALA A 17 -2.38 -15.07 -0.46
C ALA A 17 -3.58 -14.65 -1.32
N LYS A 18 -4.68 -14.29 -0.69
CA LYS A 18 -5.91 -13.90 -1.41
C LYS A 18 -5.80 -12.55 -2.13
N ASP A 19 -4.80 -11.74 -1.81
CA ASP A 19 -4.57 -10.44 -2.44
C ASP A 19 -3.54 -10.50 -3.57
N VAL A 20 -2.83 -11.61 -3.70
CA VAL A 20 -1.78 -11.76 -4.71
C VAL A 20 -2.36 -11.64 -6.11
N GLY A 21 -1.72 -10.81 -6.95
CA GLY A 21 -2.12 -10.63 -8.34
C GLY A 21 -3.30 -9.69 -8.55
N ARG A 22 -3.78 -9.01 -7.51
CA ARG A 22 -4.96 -8.15 -7.60
C ARG A 22 -4.66 -6.66 -7.68
N GLY A 23 -3.39 -6.28 -7.61
CA GLY A 23 -3.01 -4.87 -7.65
C GLY A 23 -3.46 -4.10 -6.41
N ILE A 24 -3.55 -4.77 -5.27
CA ILE A 24 -4.05 -4.21 -4.03
C ILE A 24 -2.89 -3.93 -3.08
N ALA A 25 -2.93 -2.75 -2.45
CA ALA A 25 -2.07 -2.43 -1.33
C ALA A 25 -2.94 -2.30 -0.08
N ARG A 26 -2.67 -3.10 0.95
CA ARG A 26 -3.42 -3.04 2.20
C ARG A 26 -2.71 -2.12 3.17
N ILE A 27 -3.44 -1.13 3.66
CA ILE A 27 -2.90 -0.11 4.55
C ILE A 27 -3.90 0.09 5.70
N ASP A 28 -3.36 0.31 6.90
CA ASP A 28 -4.19 0.64 8.06
C ASP A 28 -5.14 1.79 7.72
N PRO A 29 -6.43 1.67 8.04
CA PRO A 29 -7.39 2.76 7.78
C PRO A 29 -6.94 4.13 8.29
N GLN A 30 -6.26 4.18 9.43
CA GLN A 30 -5.74 5.45 9.95
C GLN A 30 -4.66 6.03 9.05
N ASP A 31 -3.83 5.16 8.46
CA ASP A 31 -2.78 5.60 7.54
C ASP A 31 -3.36 6.01 6.19
N ILE A 32 -4.43 5.35 5.74
CA ILE A 32 -5.15 5.76 4.53
C ILE A 32 -5.68 7.18 4.71
N GLU A 33 -6.23 7.47 5.87
CA GLU A 33 -6.74 8.80 6.20
C GLU A 33 -5.62 9.85 6.20
N LYS A 34 -4.45 9.49 6.71
CA LYS A 34 -3.29 10.40 6.78
C LYS A 34 -2.82 10.85 5.40
N ILE A 35 -2.99 10.03 4.38
CA ILE A 35 -2.64 10.40 3.00
C ILE A 35 -3.81 10.99 2.23
N ASP A 36 -4.90 11.28 2.94
CA ASP A 36 -6.10 11.90 2.37
C ASP A 36 -6.73 11.05 1.26
N ALA A 37 -6.66 9.73 1.41
CA ALA A 37 -7.23 8.77 0.47
C ALA A 37 -8.44 8.09 1.08
N GLU A 38 -9.23 7.45 0.23
CA GLU A 38 -10.36 6.64 0.64
C GLU A 38 -10.15 5.21 0.17
N VAL A 39 -10.77 4.28 0.88
CA VAL A 39 -10.76 2.86 0.49
C VAL A 39 -11.25 2.72 -0.95
N GLY A 40 -10.50 2.01 -1.76
CA GLY A 40 -10.81 1.82 -3.17
C GLY A 40 -10.12 2.80 -4.11
N ASP A 41 -9.51 3.85 -3.58
CA ASP A 41 -8.76 4.79 -4.41
C ASP A 41 -7.51 4.14 -5.01
N ILE A 42 -7.06 4.69 -6.12
CA ILE A 42 -5.76 4.34 -6.69
C ILE A 42 -4.72 5.27 -6.08
N ILE A 43 -3.74 4.69 -5.44
CA ILE A 43 -2.65 5.45 -4.81
C ILE A 43 -1.34 5.21 -5.55
N GLN A 44 -0.43 6.17 -5.43
CA GLN A 44 0.92 6.01 -5.94
C GLN A 44 1.83 5.46 -4.86
N ILE A 45 2.62 4.47 -5.23
CA ILE A 45 3.63 3.87 -4.35
C ILE A 45 4.99 4.22 -4.95
N GLU A 46 5.83 4.83 -4.13
CA GLU A 46 7.14 5.28 -4.57
C GLU A 46 8.23 4.54 -3.81
N GLY A 47 8.93 3.65 -4.52
CA GLY A 47 10.19 3.08 -4.08
C GLY A 47 11.30 3.65 -4.94
N LYS A 48 12.20 2.82 -5.46
CA LYS A 48 13.17 3.26 -6.48
C LYS A 48 12.45 3.60 -7.79
N ARG A 49 11.29 2.99 -8.01
CA ARG A 49 10.38 3.32 -9.10
C ARG A 49 9.02 3.64 -8.53
N LYS A 50 8.16 4.21 -9.36
CA LYS A 50 6.79 4.51 -9.00
C LYS A 50 5.85 3.49 -9.62
N THR A 51 4.86 3.07 -8.86
CA THR A 51 3.77 2.25 -9.35
C THR A 51 2.48 2.70 -8.71
N VAL A 52 1.37 2.11 -9.13
CA VAL A 52 0.06 2.43 -8.56
C VAL A 52 -0.59 1.16 -8.06
N ALA A 53 -1.47 1.30 -7.09
CA ALA A 53 -2.24 0.20 -6.54
C ALA A 53 -3.55 0.72 -6.00
N LYS A 54 -4.53 -0.17 -5.94
CA LYS A 54 -5.80 0.10 -5.29
C LYS A 54 -5.62 -0.06 -3.79
N VAL A 55 -5.93 0.97 -3.03
CA VAL A 55 -5.79 0.90 -1.58
C VAL A 55 -7.01 0.25 -0.95
N MET A 56 -6.76 -0.73 -0.09
CA MET A 56 -7.79 -1.41 0.68
C MET A 56 -7.36 -1.44 2.15
N PRO A 57 -8.31 -1.56 3.09
CA PRO A 57 -7.95 -1.54 4.50
C PRO A 57 -7.18 -2.79 4.90
N ALA A 58 -6.18 -2.63 5.74
CA ALA A 58 -5.47 -3.76 6.35
C ALA A 58 -6.44 -4.60 7.18
N TYR A 59 -6.18 -5.90 7.24
CA TYR A 59 -6.96 -6.78 8.09
C TYR A 59 -6.75 -6.39 9.57
N PRO A 60 -7.74 -6.64 10.44
CA PRO A 60 -7.65 -6.18 11.83
C PRO A 60 -6.36 -6.58 12.55
N GLU A 61 -5.87 -7.79 12.29
CA GLU A 61 -4.65 -8.30 12.94
C GLU A 61 -3.39 -7.57 12.50
N ASP A 62 -3.45 -6.84 11.37
CA ASP A 62 -2.29 -6.15 10.81
C ASP A 62 -2.32 -4.63 11.05
N ARG A 63 -3.34 -4.14 11.75
CA ARG A 63 -3.48 -2.71 12.02
C ARG A 63 -2.57 -2.25 13.14
N GLY A 64 -2.20 -0.97 13.12
CA GLY A 64 -1.36 -0.36 14.15
C GLY A 64 0.12 -0.66 14.00
N LYS A 65 0.55 -1.22 12.87
CA LYS A 65 1.95 -1.62 12.67
C LYS A 65 2.69 -0.77 11.65
N SER A 66 2.03 0.21 11.06
CA SER A 66 2.60 1.09 10.02
C SER A 66 3.12 0.28 8.84
N LEU A 67 2.31 -0.64 8.34
CA LEU A 67 2.66 -1.53 7.25
C LEU A 67 1.90 -1.18 5.97
N ILE A 68 2.54 -1.45 4.84
CA ILE A 68 1.87 -1.59 3.55
C ILE A 68 2.13 -2.99 3.04
N GLN A 69 1.06 -3.74 2.81
CA GLN A 69 1.16 -5.12 2.33
C GLN A 69 0.99 -5.13 0.82
N MET A 70 2.01 -5.61 0.13
CA MET A 70 2.06 -5.66 -1.32
C MET A 70 2.58 -7.01 -1.77
N ASP A 71 2.02 -7.53 -2.87
CA ASP A 71 2.54 -8.77 -3.45
C ASP A 71 3.88 -8.55 -4.17
N GLY A 72 4.47 -9.66 -4.63
CA GLY A 72 5.76 -9.61 -5.28
C GLY A 72 5.78 -8.77 -6.55
N LEU A 73 4.67 -8.75 -7.30
CA LEU A 73 4.58 -7.96 -8.52
C LEU A 73 4.61 -6.46 -8.22
N LEU A 74 3.84 -6.02 -7.24
CA LEU A 74 3.85 -4.62 -6.84
C LEU A 74 5.21 -4.20 -6.29
N ARG A 75 5.84 -5.08 -5.46
CA ARG A 75 7.18 -4.81 -4.95
C ARG A 75 8.20 -4.68 -6.07
N SER A 76 8.11 -5.56 -7.06
CA SER A 76 8.98 -5.52 -8.24
C SER A 76 8.77 -4.22 -9.03
N ASN A 77 7.52 -3.83 -9.24
CA ASN A 77 7.19 -2.62 -9.99
C ASN A 77 7.69 -1.35 -9.29
N ALA A 78 7.65 -1.31 -7.97
CA ALA A 78 8.14 -0.18 -7.19
C ALA A 78 9.62 -0.32 -6.83
N GLN A 79 10.22 -1.47 -7.11
CA GLN A 79 11.59 -1.81 -6.75
C GLN A 79 11.85 -1.58 -5.25
N VAL A 80 11.03 -2.24 -4.45
CA VAL A 80 11.17 -2.26 -2.99
C VAL A 80 11.29 -3.69 -2.51
N SER A 81 11.89 -3.86 -1.34
CA SER A 81 12.06 -5.17 -0.70
C SER A 81 11.24 -5.25 0.57
N LEU A 82 10.99 -6.48 1.02
CA LEU A 82 10.39 -6.68 2.33
C LEU A 82 11.29 -6.08 3.41
N ASP A 83 10.65 -5.48 4.38
CA ASP A 83 11.34 -4.76 5.43
C ASP A 83 11.48 -5.60 6.70
#